data_b817824dca6a638628e71122194a28c4
#
_entry.id   b817824dca6a638628e71122194a28c4
#
_cell.length_a   1.000
_cell.length_b   1.000
_cell.length_c   1.000
_cell.angle_alpha   90.00
_cell.angle_beta   90.00
_cell.angle_gamma   90.00
#
_symmetry.space_group_name_H-M   'P 1'
#
loop_
_entity.id
_entity.type
_entity.pdbx_description
1 polymer ?
#
loop_
_entity_poly.entity_id
_entity_poly.type
_entity_poly.pdbx_seq_one_letter_code
_entity_poly.pdbx_strand_id
1 'polypeptide(L)'
;MSEIYDIAILGAGPAGISAAIYAARAKMNILWLDKQFAQGGQVLNTYEVDNYPGMPGISGMDLGEAMGAHAAKLGIEPVRENVLSVEDAGTEKIIRTKKHEYRAKTVILACGASHRRLNIPGEEELSGMGVSYCATCDGAFFRNRTVAVIGGGDVAVEDAVFLSRMCSKVYLIHRRGELRAAKSLQNQLFSKENVEILWN
;
A
#
# COMPACT_ATOMS: atom_id res chain seq x y z
N MET A 1 15.71 33.47 -7.79
CA MET A 1 14.36 32.89 -7.86
C MET A 1 14.49 31.42 -7.51
N SER A 2 13.67 30.89 -6.61
CA SER A 2 13.65 29.46 -6.32
C SER A 2 13.23 28.69 -7.58
N GLU A 3 13.87 27.58 -7.85
CA GLU A 3 13.56 26.69 -8.96
C GLU A 3 12.11 26.21 -8.85
N ILE A 4 11.35 26.25 -9.98
CA ILE A 4 9.99 25.74 -10.05
C ILE A 4 10.02 24.45 -10.84
N TYR A 5 9.62 23.33 -10.19
CA TYR A 5 9.53 22.05 -10.84
C TYR A 5 8.25 21.93 -11.68
N ASP A 6 8.32 21.18 -12.78
CA ASP A 6 7.10 20.89 -13.55
C ASP A 6 6.17 19.98 -12.75
N ILE A 7 6.73 19.03 -12.03
CA ILE A 7 5.99 18.06 -11.25
C ILE A 7 6.74 17.69 -9.96
N ALA A 8 6.02 17.65 -8.86
CA ALA A 8 6.48 17.02 -7.62
C ALA A 8 5.77 15.68 -7.42
N ILE A 9 6.53 14.62 -7.14
CA ILE A 9 6.05 13.27 -6.87
C ILE A 9 6.37 12.93 -5.42
N LEU A 10 5.34 12.63 -4.62
CA LEU A 10 5.47 12.38 -3.20
C LEU A 10 5.24 10.90 -2.90
N GLY A 11 6.33 10.20 -2.63
CA GLY A 11 6.36 8.76 -2.37
C GLY A 11 7.13 7.97 -3.43
N ALA A 12 7.85 6.93 -3.00
CA ALA A 12 8.64 6.03 -3.84
C ALA A 12 8.16 4.56 -3.75
N GLY A 13 6.86 4.35 -3.55
CA GLY A 13 6.19 3.08 -3.81
C GLY A 13 5.95 2.87 -5.31
N PRO A 14 5.35 1.75 -5.72
CA PRO A 14 5.12 1.43 -7.15
C PRO A 14 4.46 2.54 -7.95
N ALA A 15 3.50 3.25 -7.36
CA ALA A 15 2.81 4.37 -8.01
C ALA A 15 3.76 5.56 -8.24
N GLY A 16 4.54 5.94 -7.23
CA GLY A 16 5.49 7.05 -7.34
C GLY A 16 6.64 6.74 -8.29
N ILE A 17 7.18 5.53 -8.24
CA ILE A 17 8.22 5.08 -9.18
C ILE A 17 7.69 5.12 -10.62
N SER A 18 6.49 4.60 -10.86
CA SER A 18 5.86 4.63 -12.19
C SER A 18 5.67 6.07 -12.69
N ALA A 19 5.17 6.97 -11.83
CA ALA A 19 5.02 8.38 -12.16
C ALA A 19 6.37 9.03 -12.50
N ALA A 20 7.42 8.77 -11.70
CA ALA A 20 8.76 9.30 -11.91
C ALA A 20 9.37 8.82 -13.24
N ILE A 21 9.22 7.52 -13.57
CA ILE A 21 9.67 6.96 -14.85
C ILE A 21 9.01 7.69 -16.03
N TYR A 22 7.69 7.87 -16.00
CA TYR A 22 6.98 8.54 -17.09
C TYR A 22 7.31 10.03 -17.20
N ALA A 23 7.44 10.73 -16.08
CA ALA A 23 7.85 12.12 -16.06
C ALA A 23 9.27 12.32 -16.60
N ALA A 24 10.22 11.42 -16.24
CA ALA A 24 11.58 11.43 -16.77
C ALA A 24 11.61 11.18 -18.29
N ARG A 25 10.81 10.23 -18.77
CA ARG A 25 10.65 9.98 -20.22
C ARG A 25 10.08 11.18 -20.96
N ALA A 26 9.20 11.95 -20.33
CA ALA A 26 8.64 13.19 -20.84
C ALA A 26 9.61 14.39 -20.72
N LYS A 27 10.83 14.20 -20.17
CA LYS A 27 11.84 15.23 -19.96
C LYS A 27 11.36 16.40 -19.08
N MET A 28 10.47 16.12 -18.14
CA MET A 28 10.00 17.10 -17.17
C MET A 28 11.08 17.42 -16.14
N ASN A 29 11.07 18.64 -15.58
CA ASN A 29 11.84 18.97 -14.39
C ASN A 29 11.10 18.42 -13.16
N ILE A 30 11.68 17.40 -12.50
CA ILE A 30 11.01 16.56 -11.50
C ILE A 30 11.61 16.81 -10.13
N LEU A 31 10.73 17.04 -9.15
CA LEU A 31 11.03 16.88 -7.74
C LEU A 31 10.40 15.56 -7.27
N TRP A 32 11.22 14.58 -6.91
CA TRP A 32 10.72 13.31 -6.38
C TRP A 32 11.16 13.17 -4.92
N LEU A 33 10.20 13.04 -4.00
CA LEU A 33 10.44 13.04 -2.56
C LEU A 33 9.93 11.74 -1.92
N ASP A 34 10.76 11.13 -1.07
CA ASP A 34 10.35 10.05 -0.17
C ASP A 34 11.10 10.13 1.16
N LYS A 35 10.44 9.72 2.24
CA LYS A 35 11.06 9.65 3.57
C LYS A 35 11.91 8.40 3.79
N GLN A 36 11.66 7.33 3.04
CA GLN A 36 12.29 6.02 3.21
C GLN A 36 13.60 5.88 2.43
N PHE A 37 14.44 4.95 2.85
CA PHE A 37 15.69 4.63 2.18
C PHE A 37 15.49 3.70 0.98
N ALA A 38 14.66 2.68 1.16
CA ALA A 38 14.37 1.72 0.12
C ALA A 38 13.16 2.17 -0.70
N GLN A 39 13.26 2.07 -2.00
CA GLN A 39 12.17 2.28 -2.93
C GLN A 39 11.31 1.01 -3.02
N GLY A 40 10.00 1.15 -3.22
CA GLY A 40 9.07 0.03 -3.30
C GLY A 40 7.86 0.16 -2.36
N GLY A 41 7.97 0.98 -1.29
CA GLY A 41 6.85 1.21 -0.37
C GLY A 41 6.38 -0.08 0.31
N GLN A 42 5.07 -0.31 0.37
CA GLN A 42 4.52 -1.49 1.04
C GLN A 42 4.86 -2.82 0.37
N VAL A 43 5.17 -2.84 -0.91
CA VAL A 43 5.50 -4.09 -1.61
C VAL A 43 6.72 -4.78 -1.02
N LEU A 44 7.64 -4.01 -0.42
CA LEU A 44 8.84 -4.53 0.24
C LEU A 44 8.54 -5.54 1.36
N ASN A 45 7.35 -5.47 1.96
CA ASN A 45 6.93 -6.36 3.03
C ASN A 45 6.25 -7.64 2.53
N THR A 46 6.08 -7.79 1.21
CA THR A 46 5.43 -8.96 0.61
C THR A 46 6.48 -10.04 0.35
N TYR A 47 6.25 -11.24 0.89
CA TYR A 47 7.18 -12.36 0.72
C TYR A 47 7.29 -12.78 -0.74
N GLU A 48 6.16 -12.91 -1.43
CA GLU A 48 6.07 -13.35 -2.81
C GLU A 48 4.95 -12.60 -3.54
N VAL A 49 5.23 -12.09 -4.73
CA VAL A 49 4.30 -11.31 -5.55
C VAL A 49 3.98 -12.10 -6.83
N ASP A 50 2.76 -12.67 -6.89
CA ASP A 50 2.30 -13.46 -8.04
C ASP A 50 1.43 -12.68 -9.03
N ASN A 51 0.99 -11.50 -8.64
CA ASN A 51 0.04 -10.70 -9.40
C ASN A 51 0.67 -9.50 -10.14
N TYR A 52 2.01 -9.42 -10.20
CA TYR A 52 2.69 -8.41 -11.00
C TYR A 52 3.04 -8.98 -12.38
N PRO A 53 2.46 -8.44 -13.48
CA PRO A 53 2.63 -8.98 -14.81
C PRO A 53 4.11 -9.04 -15.24
N GLY A 54 4.55 -10.21 -15.72
CA GLY A 54 5.90 -10.43 -16.20
C GLY A 54 6.93 -10.85 -15.15
N MET A 55 6.55 -10.84 -13.86
CA MET A 55 7.43 -11.22 -12.74
C MET A 55 6.71 -12.08 -11.70
N PRO A 56 6.07 -13.21 -12.08
CA PRO A 56 5.39 -14.06 -11.11
C PRO A 56 6.40 -14.70 -10.15
N GLY A 57 6.05 -14.77 -8.87
CA GLY A 57 6.88 -15.39 -7.83
C GLY A 57 8.07 -14.54 -7.37
N ILE A 58 8.16 -13.26 -7.79
CA ILE A 58 9.22 -12.36 -7.33
C ILE A 58 8.98 -11.95 -5.87
N SER A 59 10.05 -11.84 -5.08
CA SER A 59 9.91 -11.24 -3.75
C SER A 59 9.56 -9.75 -3.86
N GLY A 60 8.83 -9.23 -2.87
CA GLY A 60 8.52 -7.80 -2.84
C GLY A 60 9.77 -6.93 -2.75
N MET A 61 10.82 -7.41 -2.10
CA MET A 61 12.12 -6.73 -2.03
C MET A 61 12.76 -6.62 -3.42
N ASP A 62 12.88 -7.74 -4.14
CA ASP A 62 13.47 -7.76 -5.49
C ASP A 62 12.64 -6.95 -6.49
N LEU A 63 11.31 -6.99 -6.35
CA LEU A 63 10.43 -6.16 -7.18
C LEU A 63 10.66 -4.67 -6.92
N GLY A 64 10.74 -4.26 -5.65
CA GLY A 64 11.03 -2.87 -5.29
C GLY A 64 12.39 -2.41 -5.83
N GLU A 65 13.41 -3.25 -5.71
CA GLU A 65 14.75 -2.99 -6.26
C GLU A 65 14.73 -2.89 -7.78
N ALA A 66 14.08 -3.81 -8.49
CA ALA A 66 13.97 -3.79 -9.95
C ALA A 66 13.25 -2.52 -10.44
N MET A 67 12.18 -2.10 -9.77
CA MET A 67 11.47 -0.85 -10.09
C MET A 67 12.34 0.38 -9.85
N GLY A 68 13.05 0.45 -8.72
CA GLY A 68 13.97 1.53 -8.41
C GLY A 68 15.14 1.62 -9.38
N ALA A 69 15.72 0.48 -9.73
CA ALA A 69 16.80 0.41 -10.72
C ALA A 69 16.35 0.90 -12.12
N HIS A 70 15.07 0.69 -12.47
CA HIS A 70 14.53 1.24 -13.71
C HIS A 70 14.47 2.79 -13.67
N ALA A 71 14.06 3.39 -12.59
CA ALA A 71 14.07 4.85 -12.43
C ALA A 71 15.50 5.40 -12.47
N ALA A 72 16.44 4.76 -11.79
CA ALA A 72 17.85 5.14 -11.77
C ALA A 72 18.51 5.10 -13.16
N LYS A 73 18.15 4.14 -14.02
CA LYS A 73 18.59 4.10 -15.43
C LYS A 73 18.15 5.30 -16.25
N LEU A 74 17.11 5.99 -15.84
CA LEU A 74 16.63 7.23 -16.46
C LEU A 74 17.26 8.48 -15.81
N GLY A 75 18.18 8.30 -14.86
CA GLY A 75 18.88 9.37 -14.16
C GLY A 75 18.04 10.06 -13.10
N ILE A 76 17.01 9.38 -12.56
CA ILE A 76 16.15 9.95 -11.53
C ILE A 76 16.13 9.09 -10.27
N GLU A 77 16.32 9.76 -9.13
CA GLU A 77 16.27 9.17 -7.81
C GLU A 77 15.46 10.07 -6.85
N PRO A 78 14.81 9.51 -5.83
CA PRO A 78 14.09 10.32 -4.86
C PRO A 78 15.05 11.06 -3.92
N VAL A 79 14.76 12.32 -3.66
CA VAL A 79 15.36 13.10 -2.59
C VAL A 79 14.76 12.63 -1.27
N ARG A 80 15.61 12.32 -0.29
CA ARG A 80 15.21 11.80 1.02
C ARG A 80 14.78 12.90 1.96
N GLU A 81 13.51 13.23 1.85
CA GLU A 81 12.89 14.20 2.74
C GLU A 81 11.44 13.81 3.05
N ASN A 82 11.08 14.01 4.31
CA ASN A 82 9.70 13.82 4.75
C ASN A 82 8.89 15.08 4.46
N VAL A 83 7.91 14.96 3.58
CA VAL A 83 6.96 16.03 3.29
C VAL A 83 6.01 16.19 4.49
N LEU A 84 5.89 17.43 4.96
CA LEU A 84 5.03 17.79 6.09
C LEU A 84 3.70 18.36 5.62
N SER A 85 3.72 19.15 4.55
CA SER A 85 2.51 19.76 3.99
C SER A 85 2.66 20.05 2.51
N VAL A 86 1.53 20.08 1.83
CA VAL A 86 1.36 20.60 0.48
C VAL A 86 0.28 21.65 0.52
N GLU A 87 0.58 22.83 -0.01
CA GLU A 87 -0.35 23.96 -0.10
C GLU A 87 -0.65 24.25 -1.57
N ASP A 88 -1.91 24.45 -1.88
CA ASP A 88 -2.34 24.89 -3.19
C ASP A 88 -2.31 26.43 -3.24
N ALA A 89 -1.30 26.99 -3.89
CA ALA A 89 -1.16 28.43 -4.10
C ALA A 89 -1.67 28.88 -5.50
N GLY A 90 -2.63 28.14 -6.07
CA GLY A 90 -3.21 28.41 -7.38
C GLY A 90 -2.36 27.86 -8.52
N THR A 91 -1.57 28.69 -9.18
CA THR A 91 -0.71 28.27 -10.30
C THR A 91 0.47 27.40 -9.89
N GLU A 92 0.82 27.41 -8.63
CA GLU A 92 1.91 26.63 -8.06
C GLU A 92 1.44 25.89 -6.81
N LYS A 93 2.15 24.82 -6.48
CA LYS A 93 2.00 24.04 -5.26
C LYS A 93 3.26 24.20 -4.42
N ILE A 94 3.08 24.50 -3.15
CA ILE A 94 4.19 24.68 -2.21
C ILE A 94 4.32 23.42 -1.37
N ILE A 95 5.45 22.75 -1.46
CA ILE A 95 5.75 21.51 -0.76
C ILE A 95 6.76 21.83 0.36
N ARG A 96 6.37 21.58 1.63
CA ARG A 96 7.24 21.83 2.78
C ARG A 96 7.73 20.54 3.39
N THR A 97 9.02 20.50 3.63
CA THR A 97 9.70 19.47 4.41
C THR A 97 10.26 20.09 5.71
N LYS A 98 10.98 19.29 6.51
CA LYS A 98 11.72 19.86 7.65
C LYS A 98 12.90 20.73 7.25
N LYS A 99 13.43 20.55 6.04
CA LYS A 99 14.67 21.19 5.60
C LYS A 99 14.45 22.27 4.56
N HIS A 100 13.50 22.08 3.66
CA HIS A 100 13.32 22.92 2.48
C HIS A 100 11.85 23.22 2.21
N GLU A 101 11.64 24.29 1.45
CA GLU A 101 10.39 24.60 0.76
C GLU A 101 10.64 24.51 -0.74
N TYR A 102 9.83 23.73 -1.43
CA TYR A 102 9.89 23.53 -2.88
C TYR A 102 8.63 24.06 -3.53
N ARG A 103 8.74 24.40 -4.82
CA ARG A 103 7.63 24.85 -5.64
C ARG A 103 7.50 23.98 -6.88
N ALA A 104 6.29 23.57 -7.21
CA ALA A 104 5.99 22.78 -8.40
C ALA A 104 4.69 23.27 -9.05
N LYS A 105 4.57 23.13 -10.37
CA LYS A 105 3.32 23.42 -11.09
C LYS A 105 2.23 22.40 -10.75
N THR A 106 2.62 21.12 -10.62
CA THR A 106 1.71 20.02 -10.32
C THR A 106 2.29 19.09 -9.26
N VAL A 107 1.42 18.33 -8.57
CA VAL A 107 1.81 17.35 -7.56
C VAL A 107 1.09 16.03 -7.80
N ILE A 108 1.83 14.92 -7.73
CA ILE A 108 1.29 13.57 -7.63
C ILE A 108 1.47 13.08 -6.21
N LEU A 109 0.35 12.80 -5.52
CA LEU A 109 0.35 12.19 -4.20
C LEU A 109 0.38 10.67 -4.34
N ALA A 110 1.57 10.09 -4.19
CA ALA A 110 1.82 8.64 -4.23
C ALA A 110 2.25 8.11 -2.85
N CYS A 111 1.69 8.70 -1.79
CA CYS A 111 2.09 8.47 -0.40
C CYS A 111 1.72 7.08 0.14
N GLY A 112 0.97 6.29 -0.62
CA GLY A 112 0.49 4.98 -0.20
C GLY A 112 -0.51 5.06 0.95
N ALA A 113 -0.67 3.94 1.64
CA ALA A 113 -1.50 3.82 2.83
C ALA A 113 -0.76 3.00 3.89
N SER A 114 -1.20 3.07 5.11
CA SER A 114 -0.74 2.21 6.21
C SER A 114 -1.94 1.48 6.79
N HIS A 115 -1.80 0.19 7.02
CA HIS A 115 -2.79 -0.57 7.76
C HIS A 115 -2.83 -0.12 9.22
N ARG A 116 -3.97 -0.29 9.86
CA ARG A 116 -4.11 -0.04 11.29
C ARG A 116 -3.68 -1.28 12.06
N ARG A 117 -2.71 -1.13 12.95
CA ARG A 117 -2.29 -2.20 13.85
C ARG A 117 -3.32 -2.42 14.96
N LEU A 118 -3.41 -3.66 15.43
CA LEU A 118 -4.20 -4.03 16.59
C LEU A 118 -3.46 -3.72 17.91
N ASN A 119 -2.13 -3.68 17.86
CA ASN A 119 -1.22 -3.52 19.00
C ASN A 119 -1.40 -4.64 20.04
N ILE A 120 -1.51 -5.87 19.56
CA ILE A 120 -1.58 -7.07 20.40
C ILE A 120 -0.22 -7.79 20.40
N PRO A 121 0.09 -8.58 21.46
CA PRO A 121 1.31 -9.37 21.49
C PRO A 121 1.41 -10.33 20.29
N GLY A 122 2.60 -10.43 19.70
CA GLY A 122 2.86 -11.28 18.54
C GLY A 122 2.50 -10.68 17.18
N GLU A 123 1.77 -9.57 17.12
CA GLU A 123 1.36 -8.97 15.84
C GLU A 123 2.55 -8.60 14.96
N GLU A 124 3.57 -7.98 15.55
CA GLU A 124 4.77 -7.56 14.83
C GLU A 124 5.72 -8.72 14.53
N GLU A 125 5.90 -9.61 15.50
CA GLU A 125 6.79 -10.77 15.40
C GLU A 125 6.31 -11.77 14.34
N LEU A 126 5.00 -11.92 14.19
CA LEU A 126 4.37 -12.86 13.25
C LEU A 126 3.99 -12.20 11.92
N SER A 127 4.32 -10.93 11.72
CA SER A 127 4.08 -10.26 10.45
C SER A 127 4.83 -10.95 9.31
N GLY A 128 4.11 -11.39 8.28
CA GLY A 128 4.64 -12.23 7.19
C GLY A 128 4.83 -13.71 7.53
N MET A 129 4.61 -14.14 8.80
CA MET A 129 4.72 -15.51 9.25
C MET A 129 3.41 -16.09 9.83
N GLY A 130 2.30 -15.44 9.57
CA GLY A 130 0.97 -15.82 10.08
C GLY A 130 0.05 -14.64 10.28
N VAL A 131 0.59 -13.45 10.49
CA VAL A 131 -0.15 -12.18 10.49
C VAL A 131 0.08 -11.48 9.16
N SER A 132 -1.01 -11.17 8.46
CA SER A 132 -1.00 -10.45 7.18
C SER A 132 -2.00 -9.29 7.21
N TYR A 133 -1.75 -8.29 6.41
CA TYR A 133 -2.65 -7.15 6.18
C TYR A 133 -3.15 -7.08 4.73
N CYS A 134 -2.93 -8.15 3.97
CA CYS A 134 -3.36 -8.27 2.58
C CYS A 134 -3.83 -9.70 2.30
N ALA A 135 -5.12 -9.94 2.38
CA ALA A 135 -5.68 -11.27 2.12
C ALA A 135 -5.44 -11.73 0.68
N THR A 136 -5.49 -10.82 -0.29
CA THR A 136 -5.27 -11.14 -1.70
C THR A 136 -3.82 -11.45 -2.02
N CYS A 137 -2.86 -10.89 -1.25
CA CYS A 137 -1.44 -11.16 -1.42
C CYS A 137 -1.07 -12.54 -0.84
N ASP A 138 -1.49 -12.78 0.40
CA ASP A 138 -0.97 -13.88 1.22
C ASP A 138 -1.98 -15.03 1.39
N GLY A 139 -3.23 -14.84 0.97
CA GLY A 139 -4.30 -15.82 1.22
C GLY A 139 -4.03 -17.21 0.65
N ALA A 140 -3.29 -17.30 -0.45
CA ALA A 140 -2.94 -18.57 -1.08
C ALA A 140 -2.13 -19.49 -0.14
N PHE A 141 -1.30 -18.94 0.73
CA PHE A 141 -0.50 -19.70 1.72
C PHE A 141 -1.35 -20.34 2.82
N PHE A 142 -2.57 -19.87 2.99
CA PHE A 142 -3.52 -20.35 4.00
C PHE A 142 -4.62 -21.24 3.42
N ARG A 143 -4.44 -21.76 2.20
CA ARG A 143 -5.39 -22.69 1.58
C ARG A 143 -5.65 -23.90 2.50
N ASN A 144 -6.94 -24.26 2.65
CA ASN A 144 -7.42 -25.33 3.51
C ASN A 144 -7.07 -25.16 5.01
N ARG A 145 -6.70 -23.96 5.44
CA ARG A 145 -6.44 -23.64 6.84
C ARG A 145 -7.61 -22.89 7.46
N THR A 146 -7.62 -22.83 8.78
CA THR A 146 -8.49 -21.95 9.55
C THR A 146 -7.78 -20.62 9.73
N VAL A 147 -8.47 -19.52 9.41
CA VAL A 147 -7.93 -18.15 9.51
C VAL A 147 -8.88 -17.25 10.28
N ALA A 148 -8.34 -16.17 10.84
CA ALA A 148 -9.12 -15.13 11.47
C ALA A 148 -8.89 -13.79 10.74
N VAL A 149 -9.97 -13.08 10.44
CA VAL A 149 -9.95 -11.72 9.91
C VAL A 149 -10.45 -10.78 11.00
N ILE A 150 -9.73 -9.70 11.26
CA ILE A 150 -10.07 -8.76 12.32
C ILE A 150 -10.51 -7.44 11.73
N GLY A 151 -11.76 -7.08 12.00
CA GLY A 151 -12.37 -5.85 11.51
C GLY A 151 -13.86 -5.98 11.25
N GLY A 152 -14.49 -4.92 10.75
CA GLY A 152 -15.93 -4.91 10.45
C GLY A 152 -16.30 -3.82 9.44
N GLY A 153 -15.31 -3.25 8.74
CA GLY A 153 -15.49 -2.37 7.58
C GLY A 153 -15.38 -3.13 6.28
N ASP A 154 -15.50 -2.43 5.15
CA ASP A 154 -15.51 -3.01 3.81
C ASP A 154 -14.32 -3.94 3.58
N VAL A 155 -13.10 -3.49 3.81
CA VAL A 155 -11.87 -4.29 3.61
C VAL A 155 -11.90 -5.61 4.36
N ALA A 156 -12.24 -5.60 5.65
CA ALA A 156 -12.27 -6.83 6.45
C ALA A 156 -13.36 -7.81 5.97
N VAL A 157 -14.50 -7.30 5.53
CA VAL A 157 -15.58 -8.13 5.00
C VAL A 157 -15.22 -8.69 3.62
N GLU A 158 -14.62 -7.88 2.75
CA GLU A 158 -14.08 -8.33 1.46
C GLU A 158 -13.01 -9.40 1.62
N ASP A 159 -12.06 -9.19 2.54
CA ASP A 159 -11.00 -10.14 2.86
C ASP A 159 -11.58 -11.47 3.38
N ALA A 160 -12.58 -11.43 4.27
CA ALA A 160 -13.24 -12.63 4.77
C ALA A 160 -13.98 -13.39 3.65
N VAL A 161 -14.68 -12.66 2.77
CA VAL A 161 -15.34 -13.24 1.58
C VAL A 161 -14.31 -13.82 0.60
N PHE A 162 -13.19 -13.16 0.40
CA PHE A 162 -12.11 -13.67 -0.44
C PHE A 162 -11.52 -14.96 0.13
N LEU A 163 -11.11 -14.94 1.40
CA LEU A 163 -10.51 -16.08 2.07
C LEU A 163 -11.46 -17.28 2.20
N SER A 164 -12.78 -17.05 2.28
CA SER A 164 -13.77 -18.12 2.32
C SER A 164 -13.74 -19.05 1.10
N ARG A 165 -13.20 -18.58 -0.03
CA ARG A 165 -13.09 -19.36 -1.27
C ARG A 165 -12.00 -20.43 -1.22
N MET A 166 -11.04 -20.29 -0.33
CA MET A 166 -9.84 -21.13 -0.28
C MET A 166 -9.51 -21.71 1.09
N CYS A 167 -9.94 -21.05 2.16
CA CYS A 167 -9.72 -21.51 3.52
C CYS A 167 -10.82 -22.48 3.98
N SER A 168 -10.50 -23.42 4.86
CA SER A 168 -11.48 -24.36 5.40
C SER A 168 -12.46 -23.66 6.35
N LYS A 169 -12.02 -22.69 7.10
CA LYS A 169 -12.83 -21.88 8.04
C LYS A 169 -12.29 -20.47 8.14
N VAL A 170 -13.17 -19.48 8.17
CA VAL A 170 -12.83 -18.08 8.38
C VAL A 170 -13.59 -17.56 9.59
N TYR A 171 -12.90 -17.02 10.57
CA TYR A 171 -13.50 -16.27 11.67
C TYR A 171 -13.37 -14.77 11.39
N LEU A 172 -14.49 -14.07 11.28
CA LEU A 172 -14.49 -12.60 11.24
C LEU A 172 -14.70 -12.06 12.65
N ILE A 173 -13.67 -11.48 13.25
CA ILE A 173 -13.72 -10.99 14.62
C ILE A 173 -14.00 -9.49 14.61
N HIS A 174 -15.10 -9.08 15.22
CA HIS A 174 -15.48 -7.68 15.28
C HIS A 174 -15.95 -7.28 16.69
N ARG A 175 -15.34 -6.22 17.24
CA ARG A 175 -15.59 -5.68 18.59
C ARG A 175 -16.93 -4.96 18.79
N ARG A 176 -17.87 -5.03 17.85
CA ARG A 176 -19.19 -4.40 17.91
C ARG A 176 -20.23 -5.40 17.45
N GLY A 177 -21.49 -5.18 17.83
CA GLY A 177 -22.60 -6.06 17.46
C GLY A 177 -23.09 -5.91 16.02
N GLU A 178 -22.50 -5.02 15.20
CA GLU A 178 -22.88 -4.82 13.80
C GLU A 178 -21.69 -4.45 12.92
N LEU A 179 -21.72 -4.88 11.66
CA LEU A 179 -20.70 -4.54 10.67
C LEU A 179 -20.99 -3.14 10.10
N ARG A 180 -19.91 -2.42 9.80
CA ARG A 180 -19.97 -1.11 9.12
C ARG A 180 -19.79 -1.20 7.62
N ALA A 181 -19.49 -2.38 7.10
CA ALA A 181 -19.35 -2.64 5.68
C ALA A 181 -20.66 -2.36 4.91
N ALA A 182 -20.56 -2.11 3.61
CA ALA A 182 -21.71 -1.96 2.74
C ALA A 182 -22.64 -3.18 2.80
N LYS A 183 -23.95 -2.97 2.75
CA LYS A 183 -24.93 -4.05 2.87
C LYS A 183 -24.75 -5.16 1.81
N SER A 184 -24.32 -4.80 0.61
CA SER A 184 -24.01 -5.78 -0.46
C SER A 184 -22.88 -6.74 -0.06
N LEU A 185 -21.84 -6.23 0.60
CA LEU A 185 -20.73 -7.03 1.12
C LEU A 185 -21.15 -7.90 2.30
N GLN A 186 -21.96 -7.34 3.21
CA GLN A 186 -22.55 -8.12 4.31
C GLN A 186 -23.37 -9.30 3.80
N ASN A 187 -24.22 -9.09 2.77
CA ASN A 187 -25.03 -10.16 2.17
C ASN A 187 -24.15 -11.25 1.55
N GLN A 188 -23.04 -10.87 0.89
CA GLN A 188 -22.08 -11.85 0.39
C GLN A 188 -21.41 -12.64 1.52
N LEU A 189 -21.03 -11.98 2.61
CA LEU A 189 -20.43 -12.62 3.77
C LEU A 189 -21.38 -13.63 4.41
N PHE A 190 -22.64 -13.23 4.68
CA PHE A 190 -23.64 -14.09 5.31
C PHE A 190 -24.05 -15.28 4.45
N SER A 191 -23.79 -15.26 3.14
CA SER A 191 -24.00 -16.42 2.26
C SER A 191 -22.90 -17.49 2.34
N LYS A 192 -21.82 -17.26 3.10
CA LYS A 192 -20.68 -18.17 3.20
C LYS A 192 -20.84 -19.12 4.38
N GLU A 193 -20.97 -20.42 4.11
CA GLU A 193 -21.16 -21.45 5.14
C GLU A 193 -19.94 -21.66 6.04
N ASN A 194 -18.75 -21.37 5.51
CA ASN A 194 -17.47 -21.54 6.24
C ASN A 194 -16.98 -20.25 6.92
N VAL A 195 -17.80 -19.19 6.95
CA VAL A 195 -17.50 -17.95 7.69
C VAL A 195 -18.33 -17.90 8.95
N GLU A 196 -17.70 -17.58 10.05
CA GLU A 196 -18.33 -17.35 11.35
C GLU A 196 -17.93 -16.01 11.90
N ILE A 197 -18.90 -15.23 12.41
CA ILE A 197 -18.63 -13.91 12.96
C ILE A 197 -18.59 -14.03 14.48
N LEU A 198 -17.47 -13.61 15.05
CA LEU A 198 -17.30 -13.48 16.50
C LEU A 198 -17.45 -12.02 16.88
N TRP A 199 -18.52 -11.74 17.63
CA TRP A 199 -18.86 -10.41 18.09
C TRP A 199 -18.31 -10.15 19.51
N ASN A 200 -17.90 -8.87 19.81
CA ASN A 200 -17.47 -8.33 21.10
C ASN A 200 -16.19 -8.97 21.68
#